data_f7addccc79567f1131dc15381291701f
#
_entry.id   f7addccc79567f1131dc15381291701f
#
_cell.length_a   1.000
_cell.length_b   1.000
_cell.length_c   1.000
_cell.angle_alpha   90.00
_cell.angle_beta   90.00
_cell.angle_gamma   90.00
#
_symmetry.space_group_name_H-M   'P 1'
#
loop_
_entity.id
_entity.type
_entity.pdbx_description
1 polymer ?
#
loop_
_entity_poly.entity_id
_entity_poly.type
_entity_poly.pdbx_seq_one_letter_code
_entity_poly.pdbx_strand_id
1 'polypeptide(L)'
;MRYFLRSVIEQYQAGKRCEYVFFWGHHVQEGRVTKACFSQWYPARFHVDGVEYNCAEQYMMAEKARLFADEDVRMQIMQCEDPSEIKALGQLVRPFDAGIWSKHAQQIVIRGNLHKFGQHPELCRFLLDTGECILVEASPYDNIWGIGMKESDEGVDNPCLWKGTNYLGFALMEVRDLLKGTHGEISPAAISSIPCICGHSGDGKCHCTEDDSYLFPFGCCQTDEKDAE
;
A
#
# COMPACT_ATOMS: atom_id res chain seq x y z
N MET A 1 -6.80 -5.98 9.08
CA MET A 1 -7.24 -4.67 8.58
C MET A 1 -8.49 -4.25 9.31
N ARG A 2 -8.60 -2.96 9.69
CA ARG A 2 -9.78 -2.41 10.42
C ARG A 2 -10.85 -1.85 9.47
N TYR A 3 -10.46 -1.51 8.26
CA TYR A 3 -11.32 -0.81 7.29
C TYR A 3 -11.68 -1.70 6.12
N PHE A 4 -12.99 -1.83 5.86
CA PHE A 4 -13.56 -2.65 4.78
C PHE A 4 -14.77 -1.96 4.18
N LEU A 5 -15.01 -2.16 2.90
CA LEU A 5 -16.19 -1.61 2.23
C LEU A 5 -17.50 -1.99 2.94
N ARG A 6 -17.62 -3.23 3.40
CA ARG A 6 -18.80 -3.71 4.13
C ARG A 6 -19.08 -2.85 5.38
N SER A 7 -18.05 -2.51 6.18
CA SER A 7 -18.24 -1.71 7.37
C SER A 7 -18.65 -0.26 7.06
N VAL A 8 -18.20 0.29 5.93
CA VAL A 8 -18.62 1.62 5.44
C VAL A 8 -20.09 1.58 5.01
N ILE A 9 -20.49 0.54 4.27
CA ILE A 9 -21.89 0.34 3.86
C ILE A 9 -22.80 0.21 5.08
N GLU A 10 -22.42 -0.60 6.08
CA GLU A 10 -23.19 -0.79 7.30
C GLU A 10 -23.38 0.54 8.07
N GLN A 11 -22.33 1.37 8.17
CA GLN A 11 -22.40 2.69 8.79
C GLN A 11 -23.33 3.62 8.01
N TYR A 12 -23.21 3.66 6.69
CA TYR A 12 -24.08 4.45 5.82
C TYR A 12 -25.55 4.05 5.95
N GLN A 13 -25.85 2.76 5.91
CA GLN A 13 -27.23 2.23 6.09
C GLN A 13 -27.78 2.49 7.48
N ALA A 14 -26.94 2.57 8.51
CA ALA A 14 -27.32 2.98 9.86
C ALA A 14 -27.56 4.49 10.00
N GLY A 15 -27.45 5.28 8.91
CA GLY A 15 -27.65 6.71 8.91
C GLY A 15 -26.49 7.52 9.47
N LYS A 16 -25.32 6.91 9.69
CA LYS A 16 -24.13 7.64 10.11
C LYS A 16 -23.62 8.50 8.94
N ARG A 17 -23.51 9.82 9.17
CA ARG A 17 -22.84 10.69 8.19
C ARG A 17 -21.35 10.44 8.20
N CYS A 18 -20.83 10.00 7.05
CA CYS A 18 -19.40 9.85 6.80
C CYS A 18 -18.93 11.02 5.95
N GLU A 19 -17.78 11.57 6.29
CA GLU A 19 -17.07 12.54 5.44
C GLU A 19 -16.08 11.78 4.57
N TYR A 20 -16.02 12.14 3.29
CA TYR A 20 -15.17 11.46 2.31
C TYR A 20 -14.10 12.43 1.77
N VAL A 21 -12.90 11.92 1.58
CA VAL A 21 -11.86 12.58 0.79
C VAL A 21 -11.64 11.75 -0.46
N PHE A 22 -12.27 12.18 -1.54
CA PHE A 22 -12.08 11.55 -2.85
C PHE A 22 -10.77 12.02 -3.46
N PHE A 23 -9.95 11.09 -3.94
CA PHE A 23 -8.70 11.38 -4.65
C PHE A 23 -8.57 10.51 -5.89
N TRP A 24 -7.92 11.06 -6.89
CA TRP A 24 -7.51 10.39 -8.12
C TRP A 24 -6.51 11.27 -8.87
N GLY A 25 -5.57 10.63 -9.61
CA GLY A 25 -4.49 11.33 -10.29
C GLY A 25 -3.31 11.63 -9.35
N HIS A 26 -2.17 11.96 -9.96
CA HIS A 26 -0.89 12.08 -9.28
C HIS A 26 -0.13 13.37 -9.62
N HIS A 27 -0.82 14.38 -10.19
CA HIS A 27 -0.17 15.63 -10.58
C HIS A 27 0.33 16.41 -9.36
N VAL A 28 1.63 16.66 -9.35
CA VAL A 28 2.27 17.51 -8.34
C VAL A 28 1.92 18.95 -8.61
N GLN A 29 1.47 19.68 -7.60
CA GLN A 29 1.33 21.12 -7.63
C GLN A 29 2.54 21.75 -6.93
N GLU A 30 3.23 22.65 -7.63
CA GLU A 30 4.40 23.29 -7.08
C GLU A 30 4.06 24.09 -5.81
N GLY A 31 4.89 23.91 -4.78
CA GLY A 31 4.74 24.59 -3.48
C GLY A 31 3.56 24.15 -2.62
N ARG A 32 2.79 23.12 -3.02
CA ARG A 32 1.61 22.68 -2.26
C ARG A 32 1.40 21.17 -2.32
N VAL A 33 1.25 20.53 -1.16
CA VAL A 33 0.75 19.16 -1.05
C VAL A 33 -0.76 19.16 -1.30
N THR A 34 -1.23 18.22 -2.11
CA THR A 34 -2.65 18.02 -2.42
C THR A 34 -3.03 16.55 -2.27
N LYS A 35 -4.32 16.23 -2.37
CA LYS A 35 -4.84 14.86 -2.35
C LYS A 35 -4.21 13.94 -3.41
N ALA A 36 -3.51 14.48 -4.41
CA ALA A 36 -2.71 13.71 -5.36
C ALA A 36 -1.61 12.88 -4.70
N CYS A 37 -1.11 13.29 -3.52
CA CYS A 37 -0.11 12.55 -2.77
C CYS A 37 -0.60 11.18 -2.27
N PHE A 38 -1.89 10.93 -2.26
CA PHE A 38 -2.49 9.64 -1.91
C PHE A 38 -2.35 8.60 -3.02
N SER A 39 -2.14 9.03 -4.28
CA SER A 39 -1.92 8.11 -5.39
C SER A 39 -0.64 7.29 -5.21
N GLN A 40 -0.69 6.02 -5.62
CA GLN A 40 0.49 5.17 -5.70
C GLN A 40 1.53 5.70 -6.70
N TRP A 41 1.09 6.47 -7.70
CA TRP A 41 1.92 7.04 -8.76
C TRP A 41 2.53 8.41 -8.42
N TYR A 42 2.17 8.96 -7.25
CA TYR A 42 2.71 10.24 -6.82
C TYR A 42 4.23 10.14 -6.61
N PRO A 43 5.05 11.01 -7.25
CA PRO A 43 6.50 10.96 -7.15
C PRO A 43 6.95 11.38 -5.75
N ALA A 44 7.33 10.42 -4.96
CA ALA A 44 7.88 10.60 -3.62
C ALA A 44 8.87 9.46 -3.40
N ARG A 45 10.17 9.75 -3.46
CA ARG A 45 11.22 8.75 -3.24
C ARG A 45 11.30 8.38 -1.78
N PHE A 46 11.34 7.11 -1.47
CA PHE A 46 11.46 6.60 -0.11
C PHE A 46 12.27 5.31 -0.08
N HIS A 47 12.76 4.94 1.09
CA HIS A 47 13.55 3.74 1.30
C HIS A 47 12.79 2.70 2.11
N VAL A 48 12.93 1.44 1.71
CA VAL A 48 12.49 0.28 2.49
C VAL A 48 13.65 -0.71 2.52
N ASP A 49 14.09 -1.11 3.72
CA ASP A 49 15.20 -2.05 3.93
C ASP A 49 16.48 -1.68 3.14
N GLY A 50 16.78 -0.38 3.06
CA GLY A 50 17.96 0.15 2.36
C GLY A 50 17.81 0.28 0.84
N VAL A 51 16.67 -0.11 0.25
CA VAL A 51 16.38 0.02 -1.17
C VAL A 51 15.54 1.26 -1.41
N GLU A 52 15.94 2.11 -2.36
CA GLU A 52 15.17 3.30 -2.78
C GLU A 52 14.12 2.94 -3.83
N TYR A 53 12.94 3.52 -3.68
CA TYR A 53 11.82 3.46 -4.63
C TYR A 53 11.38 4.86 -5.01
N ASN A 54 11.05 5.08 -6.29
CA ASN A 54 10.66 6.41 -6.80
C ASN A 54 9.19 6.78 -6.48
N CYS A 55 8.34 5.78 -6.30
CA CYS A 55 6.93 5.93 -5.94
C CYS A 55 6.40 4.64 -5.30
N ALA A 56 5.21 4.71 -4.71
CA ALA A 56 4.59 3.55 -4.06
C ALA A 56 4.20 2.44 -5.05
N GLU A 57 3.92 2.78 -6.32
CA GLU A 57 3.68 1.78 -7.38
C GLU A 57 4.93 0.94 -7.65
N GLN A 58 6.11 1.58 -7.73
CA GLN A 58 7.36 0.84 -7.93
C GLN A 58 7.60 -0.16 -6.81
N TYR A 59 7.42 0.27 -5.56
CA TYR A 59 7.52 -0.63 -4.41
C TYR A 59 6.53 -1.80 -4.54
N MET A 60 5.25 -1.51 -4.79
CA MET A 60 4.21 -2.53 -4.90
C MET A 60 4.51 -3.56 -6.00
N MET A 61 4.96 -3.12 -7.17
CA MET A 61 5.26 -4.02 -8.29
C MET A 61 6.56 -4.80 -8.07
N ALA A 62 7.59 -4.17 -7.48
CA ALA A 62 8.82 -4.86 -7.10
C ALA A 62 8.57 -5.95 -6.05
N GLU A 63 7.75 -5.67 -5.03
CA GLU A 63 7.36 -6.65 -4.03
C GLU A 63 6.48 -7.78 -4.60
N LYS A 64 5.65 -7.47 -5.59
CA LYS A 64 4.92 -8.49 -6.33
C LYS A 64 5.87 -9.43 -7.07
N ALA A 65 6.85 -8.89 -7.80
CA ALA A 65 7.86 -9.68 -8.49
C ALA A 65 8.68 -10.52 -7.50
N ARG A 66 9.07 -9.94 -6.36
CA ARG A 66 9.76 -10.65 -5.28
C ARG A 66 8.93 -11.79 -4.70
N LEU A 67 7.63 -11.56 -4.44
CA LEU A 67 6.71 -12.57 -3.92
C LEU A 67 6.62 -13.81 -4.81
N PHE A 68 6.74 -13.64 -6.12
CA PHE A 68 6.70 -14.71 -7.11
C PHE A 68 8.09 -15.13 -7.62
N ALA A 69 9.18 -14.66 -6.97
CA ALA A 69 10.57 -14.95 -7.32
C ALA A 69 10.93 -14.62 -8.79
N ASP A 70 10.28 -13.61 -9.38
CA ASP A 70 10.58 -13.11 -10.73
C ASP A 70 11.59 -11.97 -10.66
N GLU A 71 12.86 -12.33 -10.48
CA GLU A 71 13.94 -11.37 -10.29
C GLU A 71 14.21 -10.55 -11.56
N ASP A 72 14.02 -11.13 -12.75
CA ASP A 72 14.23 -10.45 -14.03
C ASP A 72 13.23 -9.29 -14.20
N VAL A 73 11.96 -9.54 -13.92
CA VAL A 73 10.94 -8.48 -13.94
C VAL A 73 11.16 -7.47 -12.81
N ARG A 74 11.58 -7.94 -11.62
CA ARG A 74 11.91 -7.04 -10.51
C ARG A 74 13.02 -6.06 -10.88
N MET A 75 14.10 -6.52 -11.51
CA MET A 75 15.19 -5.66 -11.98
C MET A 75 14.71 -4.61 -12.99
N GLN A 76 13.85 -4.99 -13.93
CA GLN A 76 13.27 -4.06 -14.91
C GLN A 76 12.41 -2.99 -14.22
N ILE A 77 11.57 -3.38 -13.27
CA ILE A 77 10.76 -2.46 -12.46
C ILE A 77 11.66 -1.45 -11.73
N MET A 78 12.75 -1.91 -11.12
CA MET A 78 13.65 -1.04 -10.35
C MET A 78 14.43 -0.05 -11.22
N GLN A 79 14.58 -0.31 -12.53
CA GLN A 79 15.23 0.58 -13.48
C GLN A 79 14.26 1.56 -14.15
N CYS A 80 12.96 1.37 -13.98
CA CYS A 80 11.92 2.15 -14.62
C CYS A 80 11.50 3.35 -13.75
N GLU A 81 11.36 4.53 -14.36
CA GLU A 81 10.91 5.76 -13.68
C GLU A 81 9.42 6.06 -13.94
N ASP A 82 8.83 5.57 -15.01
CA ASP A 82 7.43 5.84 -15.37
C ASP A 82 6.47 4.88 -14.66
N PRO A 83 5.52 5.38 -13.83
CA PRO A 83 4.59 4.53 -13.10
C PRO A 83 3.68 3.67 -13.97
N SER A 84 3.36 4.11 -15.19
CA SER A 84 2.51 3.33 -16.09
C SER A 84 3.27 2.15 -16.68
N GLU A 85 4.53 2.33 -17.02
CA GLU A 85 5.43 1.26 -17.46
C GLU A 85 5.73 0.29 -16.30
N ILE A 86 5.97 0.80 -15.09
CA ILE A 86 6.13 0.00 -13.87
C ILE A 86 4.90 -0.91 -13.66
N LYS A 87 3.70 -0.36 -13.77
CA LYS A 87 2.45 -1.14 -13.67
C LYS A 87 2.38 -2.21 -14.77
N ALA A 88 2.73 -1.86 -16.00
CA ALA A 88 2.75 -2.82 -17.12
C ALA A 88 3.75 -3.96 -16.88
N LEU A 89 4.97 -3.66 -16.41
CA LEU A 89 5.96 -4.66 -16.02
C LEU A 89 5.42 -5.58 -14.91
N GLY A 90 4.76 -5.02 -13.89
CA GLY A 90 4.13 -5.80 -12.83
C GLY A 90 3.04 -6.78 -13.31
N GLN A 91 2.46 -6.57 -14.49
CA GLN A 91 1.53 -7.53 -15.12
C GLN A 91 2.25 -8.70 -15.81
N LEU A 92 3.54 -8.56 -16.09
CA LEU A 92 4.37 -9.60 -16.70
C LEU A 92 4.91 -10.64 -15.72
N VAL A 93 4.84 -10.37 -14.42
CA VAL A 93 5.37 -11.24 -13.35
C VAL A 93 4.89 -12.69 -13.53
N ARG A 94 5.84 -13.65 -13.54
CA ARG A 94 5.62 -15.10 -13.66
C ARG A 94 6.58 -15.86 -12.75
N PRO A 95 6.13 -17.00 -12.14
CA PRO A 95 4.73 -17.46 -12.11
C PRO A 95 3.85 -16.48 -11.35
N PHE A 96 2.54 -16.44 -11.62
CA PHE A 96 1.61 -15.58 -10.90
C PHE A 96 0.40 -16.37 -10.42
N ASP A 97 0.07 -16.26 -9.14
CA ASP A 97 -1.12 -16.81 -8.51
C ASP A 97 -1.95 -15.68 -7.87
N ALA A 98 -3.19 -15.52 -8.37
CA ALA A 98 -4.08 -14.47 -7.89
C ALA A 98 -4.51 -14.66 -6.44
N GLY A 99 -4.61 -15.91 -5.96
CA GLY A 99 -4.97 -16.24 -4.58
C GLY A 99 -3.85 -15.86 -3.61
N ILE A 100 -2.59 -16.14 -3.98
CA ILE A 100 -1.42 -15.71 -3.21
C ILE A 100 -1.34 -14.19 -3.21
N TRP A 101 -1.43 -13.56 -4.38
CA TRP A 101 -1.37 -12.10 -4.49
C TRP A 101 -2.44 -11.40 -3.63
N SER A 102 -3.69 -11.88 -3.67
CA SER A 102 -4.78 -11.26 -2.91
C SER A 102 -4.58 -11.30 -1.39
N LYS A 103 -3.84 -12.30 -0.88
CA LYS A 103 -3.51 -12.40 0.55
C LYS A 103 -2.43 -11.39 0.97
N HIS A 104 -1.52 -11.01 0.07
CA HIS A 104 -0.33 -10.21 0.40
C HIS A 104 -0.42 -8.74 -0.08
N ALA A 105 -1.17 -8.48 -1.15
CA ALA A 105 -1.19 -7.18 -1.82
C ALA A 105 -1.48 -5.99 -0.87
N GLN A 106 -2.46 -6.14 0.02
CA GLN A 106 -2.81 -5.06 0.95
C GLN A 106 -1.70 -4.75 1.95
N GLN A 107 -1.03 -5.77 2.48
CA GLN A 107 0.09 -5.58 3.41
C GLN A 107 1.27 -4.90 2.72
N ILE A 108 1.56 -5.29 1.47
CA ILE A 108 2.57 -4.64 0.64
C ILE A 108 2.24 -3.16 0.48
N VAL A 109 1.00 -2.82 0.12
CA VAL A 109 0.58 -1.42 -0.08
C VAL A 109 0.62 -0.62 1.22
N ILE A 110 0.18 -1.19 2.34
CA ILE A 110 0.26 -0.53 3.65
C ILE A 110 1.73 -0.25 4.00
N ARG A 111 2.62 -1.23 3.87
CA ARG A 111 4.04 -1.08 4.18
C ARG A 111 4.70 0.00 3.32
N GLY A 112 4.51 -0.03 1.99
CA GLY A 112 5.06 0.97 1.08
C GLY A 112 4.58 2.39 1.41
N ASN A 113 3.28 2.55 1.66
CA ASN A 113 2.72 3.84 2.03
C ASN A 113 3.16 4.31 3.43
N LEU A 114 3.33 3.40 4.41
CA LEU A 114 3.88 3.78 5.70
C LEU A 114 5.28 4.39 5.56
N HIS A 115 6.15 3.78 4.74
CA HIS A 115 7.47 4.32 4.45
C HIS A 115 7.41 5.63 3.66
N LYS A 116 6.56 5.70 2.63
CA LYS A 116 6.34 6.92 1.85
C LYS A 116 5.93 8.10 2.75
N PHE A 117 4.86 7.95 3.51
CA PHE A 117 4.33 9.03 4.34
C PHE A 117 5.21 9.31 5.57
N GLY A 118 5.79 8.30 6.16
CA GLY A 118 6.65 8.48 7.34
C GLY A 118 8.01 9.11 7.04
N GLN A 119 8.49 9.06 5.79
CA GLN A 119 9.75 9.71 5.38
C GLN A 119 9.53 11.12 4.80
N HIS A 120 8.26 11.55 4.58
CA HIS A 120 7.91 12.87 4.04
C HIS A 120 7.00 13.61 5.02
N PRO A 121 7.54 14.48 5.91
CA PRO A 121 6.76 15.13 6.96
C PRO A 121 5.56 15.93 6.47
N GLU A 122 5.67 16.58 5.30
CA GLU A 122 4.58 17.34 4.70
C GLU A 122 3.45 16.43 4.17
N LEU A 123 3.81 15.28 3.58
CA LEU A 123 2.82 14.29 3.14
C LEU A 123 2.16 13.61 4.34
N CYS A 124 2.95 13.29 5.37
CA CYS A 124 2.46 12.74 6.62
C CYS A 124 1.43 13.65 7.27
N ARG A 125 1.75 14.95 7.42
CA ARG A 125 0.83 15.95 7.97
C ARG A 125 -0.46 16.00 7.16
N PHE A 126 -0.36 16.07 5.82
CA PHE A 126 -1.52 16.12 4.94
C PHE A 126 -2.43 14.88 5.11
N LEU A 127 -1.85 13.68 5.28
CA LEU A 127 -2.60 12.45 5.56
C LEU A 127 -3.26 12.52 6.95
N LEU A 128 -2.54 12.96 7.98
CA LEU A 128 -3.06 13.07 9.33
C LEU A 128 -4.19 14.11 9.44
N ASP A 129 -4.10 15.23 8.70
CA ASP A 129 -5.09 16.30 8.65
C ASP A 129 -6.43 15.84 8.04
N THR A 130 -6.49 14.68 7.38
CA THR A 130 -7.76 14.08 6.94
C THR A 130 -8.62 13.57 8.11
N GLY A 131 -8.09 13.55 9.33
CA GLY A 131 -8.85 13.25 10.55
C GLY A 131 -9.50 11.88 10.54
N GLU A 132 -10.83 11.84 10.57
CA GLU A 132 -11.64 10.62 10.54
C GLU A 132 -12.33 10.39 9.18
N CYS A 133 -12.03 11.23 8.18
CA CYS A 133 -12.62 11.09 6.85
C CYS A 133 -12.26 9.71 6.25
N ILE A 134 -13.20 9.16 5.49
CA ILE A 134 -12.96 7.97 4.68
C ILE A 134 -12.21 8.41 3.43
N LEU A 135 -11.02 7.84 3.22
CA LEU A 135 -10.23 8.08 2.01
C LEU A 135 -10.75 7.18 0.89
N VAL A 136 -11.00 7.77 -0.28
CA VAL A 136 -11.66 7.08 -1.38
C VAL A 136 -10.90 7.31 -2.68
N GLU A 137 -10.35 6.23 -3.27
CA GLU A 137 -9.78 6.31 -4.60
C GLU A 137 -10.87 6.30 -5.66
N ALA A 138 -11.21 7.51 -6.15
CA ALA A 138 -12.27 7.72 -7.14
C ALA A 138 -11.76 7.50 -8.57
N SER A 139 -11.14 6.33 -8.80
CA SER A 139 -10.70 5.88 -10.12
C SER A 139 -11.84 5.17 -10.84
N PRO A 140 -12.26 5.64 -12.05
CA PRO A 140 -13.27 4.96 -12.83
C PRO A 140 -12.74 3.70 -13.54
N TYR A 141 -11.42 3.48 -13.53
CA TYR A 141 -10.73 2.40 -14.25
C TYR A 141 -10.23 1.30 -13.31
N ASP A 142 -10.33 1.48 -12.00
CA ASP A 142 -9.84 0.51 -11.01
C ASP A 142 -10.96 0.17 -10.03
N ASN A 143 -11.40 -1.09 -10.07
CA ASN A 143 -12.43 -1.61 -9.17
C ASN A 143 -11.87 -2.46 -8.03
N ILE A 144 -10.54 -2.58 -7.92
CA ILE A 144 -9.86 -3.26 -6.83
C ILE A 144 -9.30 -2.24 -5.84
N TRP A 145 -8.40 -1.37 -6.31
CA TRP A 145 -7.79 -0.34 -5.46
C TRP A 145 -8.68 0.88 -5.30
N GLY A 146 -9.48 1.21 -6.33
CA GLY A 146 -10.46 2.28 -6.33
C GLY A 146 -11.91 1.79 -6.21
N ILE A 147 -12.83 2.73 -6.39
CA ILE A 147 -14.28 2.48 -6.31
C ILE A 147 -14.95 2.24 -7.67
N GLY A 148 -14.21 2.30 -8.79
CA GLY A 148 -14.77 2.16 -10.14
C GLY A 148 -15.73 3.29 -10.55
N MET A 149 -15.63 4.47 -9.89
CA MET A 149 -16.43 5.66 -10.13
C MET A 149 -15.56 6.90 -10.03
N LYS A 150 -15.97 7.98 -10.70
CA LYS A 150 -15.35 9.31 -10.56
C LYS A 150 -15.95 10.06 -9.37
N GLU A 151 -15.17 11.01 -8.81
CA GLU A 151 -15.66 11.95 -7.78
C GLU A 151 -16.90 12.76 -8.25
N SER A 152 -17.04 12.97 -9.57
CA SER A 152 -18.15 13.72 -10.16
C SER A 152 -19.40 12.87 -10.47
N ASP A 153 -19.33 11.55 -10.28
CA ASP A 153 -20.46 10.68 -10.61
C ASP A 153 -21.58 10.83 -9.58
N GLU A 154 -22.83 10.77 -10.05
CA GLU A 154 -24.00 10.84 -9.18
C GLU A 154 -23.99 9.70 -8.17
N GLY A 155 -24.23 10.02 -6.90
CA GLY A 155 -24.29 9.06 -5.80
C GLY A 155 -22.92 8.50 -5.39
N VAL A 156 -21.80 9.14 -5.75
CA VAL A 156 -20.45 8.72 -5.35
C VAL A 156 -20.25 8.70 -3.83
N ASP A 157 -21.00 9.51 -3.09
CA ASP A 157 -21.07 9.55 -1.64
C ASP A 157 -21.86 8.40 -0.99
N ASN A 158 -22.55 7.59 -1.81
CA ASN A 158 -23.25 6.39 -1.38
C ASN A 158 -22.38 5.13 -1.62
N PRO A 159 -21.76 4.55 -0.60
CA PRO A 159 -20.86 3.41 -0.75
C PRO A 159 -21.57 2.14 -1.24
N CYS A 160 -22.92 2.09 -1.17
CA CYS A 160 -23.70 0.98 -1.74
C CYS A 160 -23.67 0.96 -3.27
N LEU A 161 -23.31 2.09 -3.91
CA LEU A 161 -23.23 2.22 -5.37
C LEU A 161 -21.82 2.04 -5.92
N TRP A 162 -20.82 1.94 -5.05
CA TRP A 162 -19.42 1.75 -5.48
C TRP A 162 -19.28 0.42 -6.25
N LYS A 163 -18.57 0.49 -7.38
CA LYS A 163 -18.31 -0.64 -8.29
C LYS A 163 -17.00 -1.34 -7.97
N GLY A 164 -16.26 -0.84 -7.01
CA GLY A 164 -14.95 -1.33 -6.59
C GLY A 164 -14.80 -1.35 -5.07
N THR A 165 -13.68 -1.93 -4.60
CA THR A 165 -13.46 -2.27 -3.19
C THR A 165 -12.77 -1.21 -2.36
N ASN A 166 -12.23 -0.14 -2.99
CA ASN A 166 -11.51 0.95 -2.31
C ASN A 166 -10.30 0.49 -1.48
N TYR A 167 -9.59 -0.53 -1.90
CA TYR A 167 -8.48 -1.09 -1.10
C TYR A 167 -7.36 -0.09 -0.81
N LEU A 168 -7.05 0.84 -1.76
CA LEU A 168 -6.03 1.86 -1.51
C LEU A 168 -6.50 2.87 -0.46
N GLY A 169 -7.74 3.35 -0.54
CA GLY A 169 -8.27 4.25 0.47
C GLY A 169 -8.20 3.65 1.87
N PHE A 170 -8.59 2.39 2.03
CA PHE A 170 -8.53 1.69 3.31
C PHE A 170 -7.10 1.42 3.78
N ALA A 171 -6.17 1.09 2.88
CA ALA A 171 -4.76 0.96 3.22
C ALA A 171 -4.17 2.28 3.76
N LEU A 172 -4.50 3.41 3.14
CA LEU A 172 -4.08 4.74 3.60
C LEU A 172 -4.68 5.10 4.97
N MET A 173 -5.92 4.70 5.26
CA MET A 173 -6.52 4.88 6.59
C MET A 173 -5.81 4.06 7.66
N GLU A 174 -5.37 2.83 7.36
CA GLU A 174 -4.51 2.04 8.27
C GLU A 174 -3.16 2.74 8.50
N VAL A 175 -2.52 3.23 7.43
CA VAL A 175 -1.26 4.00 7.52
C VAL A 175 -1.46 5.26 8.37
N ARG A 176 -2.54 6.01 8.18
CA ARG A 176 -2.89 7.18 8.99
C ARG A 176 -2.97 6.85 10.48
N ASP A 177 -3.61 5.73 10.83
CA ASP A 177 -3.74 5.31 12.22
C ASP A 177 -2.40 4.90 12.83
N LEU A 178 -1.56 4.19 12.07
CA LEU A 178 -0.21 3.83 12.51
C LEU A 178 0.65 5.07 12.76
N LEU A 179 0.60 6.06 11.87
CA LEU A 179 1.35 7.30 12.00
C LEU A 179 0.83 8.21 13.12
N LYS A 180 -0.48 8.23 13.39
CA LYS A 180 -1.05 8.93 14.56
C LYS A 180 -0.41 8.45 15.86
N GLY A 181 -0.23 7.13 16.01
CA GLY A 181 0.35 6.53 17.21
C GLY A 181 1.83 6.85 17.42
N THR A 182 2.51 7.34 16.40
CA THR A 182 3.96 7.61 16.43
C THR A 182 4.31 9.09 16.26
N HIS A 183 3.34 10.01 16.35
CA HIS A 183 3.53 11.45 16.08
C HIS A 183 4.14 11.75 14.71
N GLY A 184 3.89 10.89 13.72
CA GLY A 184 4.38 11.05 12.36
C GLY A 184 5.78 10.47 12.11
N GLU A 185 6.43 9.90 13.12
CA GLU A 185 7.70 9.19 12.95
C GLU A 185 7.45 7.70 12.71
N ILE A 186 8.18 7.10 11.76
CA ILE A 186 8.16 5.65 11.58
C ILE A 186 8.95 5.04 12.73
N SER A 187 8.26 4.52 13.73
CA SER A 187 8.93 3.74 14.77
C SER A 187 9.18 2.31 14.27
N PRO A 188 10.25 1.65 14.73
CA PRO A 188 10.44 0.22 14.49
C PRO A 188 9.22 -0.62 14.93
N ALA A 189 8.53 -0.19 16.00
CA ALA A 189 7.31 -0.83 16.47
C ALA A 189 6.14 -0.70 15.48
N ALA A 190 6.00 0.44 14.79
CA ALA A 190 4.97 0.62 13.76
C ALA A 190 5.23 -0.30 12.56
N ILE A 191 6.49 -0.43 12.13
CA ILE A 191 6.89 -1.36 11.06
C ILE A 191 6.65 -2.81 11.50
N SER A 192 7.05 -3.16 12.73
CA SER A 192 6.86 -4.51 13.27
C SER A 192 5.40 -4.89 13.50
N SER A 193 4.49 -3.91 13.63
CA SER A 193 3.05 -4.16 13.74
C SER A 193 2.40 -4.54 12.42
N ILE A 194 3.06 -4.28 11.29
CA ILE A 194 2.63 -4.75 9.98
C ILE A 194 3.09 -6.19 9.85
N PRO A 195 2.19 -7.17 9.70
CA PRO A 195 2.60 -8.56 9.50
C PRO A 195 3.59 -8.64 8.34
N CYS A 196 4.69 -9.34 8.54
CA CYS A 196 5.64 -9.60 7.45
C CYS A 196 4.90 -10.35 6.34
N ILE A 197 5.26 -10.06 5.09
CA ILE A 197 4.73 -10.76 3.92
C ILE A 197 4.96 -12.28 4.04
N CYS A 198 6.01 -12.69 4.76
CA CYS A 198 6.35 -14.06 5.05
C CYS A 198 5.75 -14.61 6.38
N GLY A 199 4.84 -13.91 7.03
CA GLY A 199 4.21 -14.35 8.28
C GLY A 199 5.09 -14.22 9.52
N HIS A 200 6.18 -13.43 9.51
CA HIS A 200 6.99 -13.18 10.70
C HIS A 200 6.15 -12.46 11.77
N SER A 201 6.14 -13.01 12.96
CA SER A 201 5.67 -12.32 14.14
C SER A 201 6.71 -11.28 14.59
N GLY A 202 6.26 -10.21 15.26
CA GLY A 202 7.11 -9.08 15.67
C GLY A 202 8.25 -9.40 16.66
N ASP A 203 8.55 -10.69 16.90
CA ASP A 203 9.68 -11.16 17.71
C ASP A 203 10.97 -11.40 16.88
N GLY A 204 10.96 -11.07 15.58
CA GLY A 204 12.10 -11.22 14.68
C GLY A 204 12.41 -12.66 14.26
N LYS A 205 11.61 -13.63 14.69
CA LYS A 205 11.78 -15.03 14.29
C LYS A 205 10.89 -15.37 13.12
N CYS A 206 11.48 -15.99 12.10
CA CYS A 206 10.71 -16.54 10.99
C CYS A 206 9.96 -17.78 11.47
N HIS A 207 8.63 -17.72 11.43
CA HIS A 207 7.75 -18.86 11.62
C HIS A 207 7.24 -19.42 10.29
N CYS A 208 8.03 -19.27 9.22
CA CYS A 208 7.75 -19.94 7.95
C CYS A 208 7.74 -21.44 8.21
N THR A 209 6.60 -22.08 7.99
CA THR A 209 6.50 -23.53 8.00
C THR A 209 7.20 -24.10 6.76
N GLU A 210 7.55 -25.38 6.75
CA GLU A 210 8.13 -26.02 5.56
C GLU A 210 7.24 -25.87 4.32
N ASP A 211 5.94 -25.67 4.49
CA ASP A 211 4.97 -25.36 3.44
C ASP A 211 5.13 -23.94 2.86
N ASP A 212 5.73 -23.00 3.60
CA ASP A 212 5.96 -21.63 3.14
C ASP A 212 7.27 -21.52 2.30
N SER A 213 8.11 -22.55 2.27
CA SER A 213 9.35 -22.58 1.50
C SER A 213 9.16 -22.41 -0.01
N TYR A 214 7.98 -22.74 -0.53
CA TYR A 214 7.58 -22.46 -1.91
C TYR A 214 7.34 -20.99 -2.20
N LEU A 215 7.02 -20.18 -1.17
CA LEU A 215 6.76 -18.76 -1.30
C LEU A 215 8.03 -17.91 -1.23
N PHE A 216 9.12 -18.48 -0.66
CA PHE A 216 10.39 -17.77 -0.45
C PHE A 216 11.58 -18.70 -0.71
N PRO A 217 11.82 -19.10 -1.99
CA PRO A 217 12.91 -20.02 -2.33
C PRO A 217 14.32 -19.48 -2.00
N PHE A 218 14.43 -18.19 -1.71
CA PHE A 218 15.68 -17.53 -1.29
C PHE A 218 15.44 -16.85 0.08
N GLY A 219 15.37 -17.65 1.14
CA GLY A 219 15.22 -17.27 2.54
C GLY A 219 15.11 -15.78 2.82
N CYS A 220 13.94 -15.31 3.26
CA CYS A 220 13.75 -13.91 3.61
C CYS A 220 14.55 -13.49 4.87
N CYS A 221 15.20 -14.44 5.52
CA CYS A 221 16.09 -14.28 6.65
C CYS A 221 17.46 -14.90 6.31
N GLN A 222 18.33 -14.13 5.66
CA GLN A 222 19.75 -14.34 5.89
C GLN A 222 20.03 -13.78 7.29
N THR A 223 19.93 -14.61 8.30
CA THR A 223 20.66 -14.36 9.55
C THR A 223 22.14 -14.40 9.14
N ASP A 224 22.81 -13.24 9.28
CA ASP A 224 24.27 -13.21 9.28
C ASP A 224 24.78 -14.13 10.41
N GLU A 225 25.01 -15.40 10.06
CA GLU A 225 25.90 -16.25 10.82
C GLU A 225 27.34 -15.80 10.55
N LYS A 226 27.71 -14.68 11.15
CA LYS A 226 29.10 -14.29 11.40
C LYS A 226 29.14 -13.68 12.77
N ASP A 227 29.22 -14.56 13.77
CA ASP A 227 29.92 -14.33 15.04
C ASP A 227 29.79 -15.60 15.88
N ALA A 228 30.62 -16.60 15.50
CA ALA A 228 31.01 -17.69 16.38
C ALA A 228 32.33 -18.29 15.85
N GLU A 229 33.44 -17.60 16.15
CA GLU A 229 34.72 -18.23 16.50
C GLU A 229 35.62 -17.19 17.18
#